data_9fcc594b453fa350441ee8cc920b5b60
#
_entry.id   9fcc594b453fa350441ee8cc920b5b60
#
_cell.length_a   1.000
_cell.length_b   1.000
_cell.length_c   1.000
_cell.angle_alpha   90.00
_cell.angle_beta   90.00
_cell.angle_gamma   90.00
#
_symmetry.space_group_name_H-M   'P 1'
#
loop_
_entity.id
_entity.type
_entity.pdbx_description
1 polymer ?
#
loop_
_entity_poly.entity_id
_entity_poly.type
_entity_poly.pdbx_seq_one_letter_code
_entity_poly.pdbx_strand_id
1 'polypeptide(L)'
;RTMDGSTSTVRAAYVCGCDGAHSAVRRLNGIGFPGAPYEQTFFVADTVAQGPMRPGELNIYLWPDGFHLFFPMRGENAWRVIGILPKALRSRDDVTFEDVVPSILGEAGAAIRFAQCHWFSVYRIHHRSAERFRAGRCFLLGDAAHIHSPAGGQGMNTGLQDAYNLAWKLAWVLKGQAGESLLDTYEQERMPVAQRLLRTTDRVFQLVVSEGPVASFIRTRVAARLMALAMRSGRLRRLAFRTISQV
;
A
#
# COMPACT_ATOMS: atom_id res chain seq x y z
N ARG A 1 -16.57 -9.97 -19.43
CA ARG A 1 -17.94 -10.43 -19.14
C ARG A 1 -18.70 -9.27 -18.52
N THR A 2 -19.90 -9.02 -18.98
CA THR A 2 -20.82 -8.06 -18.42
C THR A 2 -21.51 -8.62 -17.17
N MET A 3 -22.22 -7.80 -16.40
CA MET A 3 -22.90 -8.25 -15.17
C MET A 3 -23.94 -9.35 -15.44
N ASP A 4 -24.50 -9.42 -16.65
CA ASP A 4 -25.42 -10.47 -17.10
C ASP A 4 -24.73 -11.73 -17.60
N GLY A 5 -23.39 -11.82 -17.51
CA GLY A 5 -22.60 -12.96 -17.95
C GLY A 5 -22.31 -13.00 -19.46
N SER A 6 -22.82 -12.06 -20.23
CA SER A 6 -22.55 -11.97 -21.67
C SER A 6 -21.07 -11.60 -21.93
N THR A 7 -20.59 -11.93 -23.14
CA THR A 7 -19.23 -11.61 -23.57
C THR A 7 -19.34 -10.69 -24.80
N SER A 8 -18.66 -9.54 -24.73
CA SER A 8 -18.52 -8.65 -25.88
C SER A 8 -17.05 -8.55 -26.30
N THR A 9 -16.82 -8.37 -27.60
CA THR A 9 -15.49 -8.15 -28.15
C THR A 9 -15.32 -6.68 -28.50
N VAL A 10 -14.28 -6.05 -27.93
CA VAL A 10 -13.88 -4.68 -28.22
C VAL A 10 -12.56 -4.71 -28.97
N ARG A 11 -12.47 -4.03 -30.12
CA ARG A 11 -11.21 -3.79 -30.84
C ARG A 11 -10.65 -2.43 -30.47
N ALA A 12 -9.38 -2.39 -30.05
CA ALA A 12 -8.71 -1.16 -29.65
C ALA A 12 -7.30 -1.12 -30.28
N ALA A 13 -6.77 0.09 -30.49
CA ALA A 13 -5.39 0.28 -30.94
C ALA A 13 -4.38 -0.15 -29.85
N TYR A 14 -4.69 0.13 -28.59
CA TYR A 14 -3.88 -0.22 -27.42
C TYR A 14 -4.76 -0.71 -26.29
N VAL A 15 -4.18 -1.50 -25.37
CA VAL A 15 -4.82 -2.00 -24.15
C VAL A 15 -4.01 -1.55 -22.94
N CYS A 16 -4.67 -0.93 -21.98
CA CYS A 16 -4.06 -0.51 -20.71
C CYS A 16 -4.58 -1.42 -19.58
N GLY A 17 -3.73 -2.29 -19.05
CA GLY A 17 -4.01 -3.15 -17.91
C GLY A 17 -3.92 -2.36 -16.61
N CYS A 18 -5.07 -1.89 -16.14
CA CYS A 18 -5.27 -1.26 -14.82
C CYS A 18 -6.12 -2.17 -13.93
N ASP A 19 -5.99 -3.50 -14.11
CA ASP A 19 -6.86 -4.54 -13.59
C ASP A 19 -6.30 -5.22 -12.32
N GLY A 20 -5.39 -4.50 -11.62
CA GLY A 20 -4.93 -4.83 -10.27
C GLY A 20 -3.93 -5.98 -10.19
N ALA A 21 -3.68 -6.42 -8.97
CA ALA A 21 -2.68 -7.43 -8.62
C ALA A 21 -2.81 -8.74 -9.40
N HIS A 22 -4.04 -9.14 -9.70
CA HIS A 22 -4.37 -10.35 -10.45
C HIS A 22 -4.58 -10.09 -11.96
N SER A 23 -3.91 -9.09 -12.50
CA SER A 23 -4.07 -8.61 -13.87
C SER A 23 -4.19 -9.74 -14.91
N ALA A 24 -5.31 -9.76 -15.61
CA ALA A 24 -5.53 -10.63 -16.76
C ALA A 24 -4.69 -10.18 -17.96
N VAL A 25 -4.55 -8.85 -18.17
CA VAL A 25 -3.72 -8.30 -19.24
C VAL A 25 -2.27 -8.76 -19.07
N ARG A 26 -1.71 -8.71 -17.86
CA ARG A 26 -0.35 -9.19 -17.57
C ARG A 26 -0.21 -10.67 -17.90
N ARG A 27 -1.09 -11.52 -17.39
CA ARG A 27 -1.02 -12.98 -17.58
C ARG A 27 -1.18 -13.39 -19.03
N LEU A 28 -2.13 -12.80 -19.74
CA LEU A 28 -2.38 -13.12 -21.15
C LEU A 28 -1.23 -12.70 -22.08
N ASN A 29 -0.41 -11.73 -21.66
CA ASN A 29 0.80 -11.34 -22.39
C ASN A 29 2.05 -12.11 -21.92
N GLY A 30 1.93 -13.12 -21.06
CA GLY A 30 3.04 -13.92 -20.58
C GLY A 30 4.07 -13.14 -19.76
N ILE A 31 3.69 -12.00 -19.15
CA ILE A 31 4.60 -11.17 -18.36
C ILE A 31 4.69 -11.72 -16.94
N GLY A 32 5.90 -12.07 -16.50
CA GLY A 32 6.17 -12.51 -15.14
C GLY A 32 5.95 -11.41 -14.11
N PHE A 33 5.67 -11.84 -12.86
CA PHE A 33 5.43 -10.95 -11.72
C PHE A 33 6.25 -11.39 -10.50
N PRO A 34 7.59 -11.33 -10.58
CA PRO A 34 8.47 -11.76 -9.51
C PRO A 34 8.29 -10.91 -8.26
N GLY A 35 8.57 -11.55 -7.11
CA GLY A 35 8.44 -11.01 -5.77
C GLY A 35 7.82 -12.02 -4.82
N ALA A 36 7.58 -11.61 -3.59
CA ALA A 36 7.09 -12.47 -2.53
C ALA A 36 6.03 -11.78 -1.65
N PRO A 37 5.19 -12.53 -0.92
CA PRO A 37 4.45 -11.98 0.20
C PRO A 37 5.39 -11.68 1.36
N TYR A 38 5.04 -10.72 2.20
CA TYR A 38 5.63 -10.60 3.53
C TYR A 38 5.16 -11.75 4.43
N GLU A 39 5.99 -12.11 5.40
CA GLU A 39 5.64 -13.17 6.38
C GLU A 39 4.48 -12.75 7.29
N GLN A 40 4.39 -11.45 7.56
CA GLN A 40 3.36 -10.90 8.41
C GLN A 40 2.02 -10.81 7.68
N THR A 41 0.96 -11.17 8.39
CA THR A 41 -0.41 -10.93 7.99
C THR A 41 -0.90 -9.65 8.67
N PHE A 42 -1.69 -8.86 7.97
CA PHE A 42 -2.20 -7.58 8.44
C PHE A 42 -3.71 -7.61 8.51
N PHE A 43 -4.25 -6.79 9.40
CA PHE A 43 -5.68 -6.51 9.41
C PHE A 43 -5.94 -5.02 9.18
N VAL A 44 -7.11 -4.72 8.69
CA VAL A 44 -7.66 -3.38 8.60
C VAL A 44 -9.11 -3.43 9.08
N ALA A 45 -9.47 -2.43 9.87
CA ALA A 45 -10.83 -2.31 10.43
C ALA A 45 -11.30 -0.85 10.35
N ASP A 46 -12.52 -0.64 9.88
CA ASP A 46 -13.20 0.65 9.97
C ASP A 46 -14.10 0.65 11.19
N THR A 47 -13.79 1.49 12.17
CA THR A 47 -14.37 1.43 13.51
C THR A 47 -14.82 2.79 14.00
N VAL A 48 -15.72 2.77 14.99
CA VAL A 48 -15.98 3.91 15.88
C VAL A 48 -15.29 3.63 17.20
N ALA A 49 -14.32 4.49 17.58
CA ALA A 49 -13.55 4.30 18.80
C ALA A 49 -13.28 5.62 19.51
N GLN A 50 -13.32 5.57 20.84
CA GLN A 50 -12.95 6.67 21.72
C GLN A 50 -11.66 6.33 22.47
N GLY A 51 -10.81 7.33 22.70
CA GLY A 51 -9.54 7.11 23.41
C GLY A 51 -8.59 8.30 23.24
N PRO A 52 -7.31 8.09 23.56
CA PRO A 52 -6.30 9.15 23.54
C PRO A 52 -5.85 9.53 22.11
N MET A 53 -6.53 9.04 21.06
CA MET A 53 -6.23 9.38 19.69
C MET A 53 -6.52 10.88 19.44
N ARG A 54 -5.61 11.54 18.72
CA ARG A 54 -5.78 12.93 18.31
C ARG A 54 -6.64 13.00 17.05
N PRO A 55 -7.81 13.66 17.10
CA PRO A 55 -8.65 13.81 15.91
C PRO A 55 -7.92 14.53 14.78
N GLY A 56 -8.13 14.09 13.54
CA GLY A 56 -7.52 14.69 12.36
C GLY A 56 -6.03 14.34 12.14
N GLU A 57 -5.41 13.60 13.04
CA GLU A 57 -4.02 13.15 12.92
C GLU A 57 -3.93 11.64 12.77
N LEU A 58 -2.89 11.16 12.06
CA LEU A 58 -2.48 9.76 12.10
C LEU A 58 -1.86 9.47 13.48
N ASN A 59 -2.44 8.53 14.20
CA ASN A 59 -1.89 8.06 15.48
C ASN A 59 -1.17 6.73 15.26
N ILE A 60 0.08 6.64 15.74
CA ILE A 60 0.95 5.50 15.57
C ILE A 60 1.29 4.94 16.95
N TYR A 61 0.93 3.70 17.20
CA TYR A 61 1.31 2.95 18.41
C TYR A 61 2.31 1.87 18.01
N LEU A 62 3.50 1.94 18.59
CA LEU A 62 4.58 0.96 18.36
C LEU A 62 4.68 0.05 19.57
N TRP A 63 4.75 -1.26 19.35
CA TRP A 63 4.84 -2.27 20.38
C TRP A 63 5.93 -3.32 20.04
N PRO A 64 6.29 -4.24 20.96
CA PRO A 64 7.40 -5.15 20.75
C PRO A 64 7.35 -5.96 19.47
N ASP A 65 6.18 -6.43 19.06
CA ASP A 65 6.03 -7.29 17.88
C ASP A 65 5.36 -6.61 16.69
N GLY A 66 5.14 -5.29 16.74
CA GLY A 66 4.51 -4.60 15.62
C GLY A 66 4.09 -3.16 15.86
N PHE A 67 2.97 -2.81 15.26
CA PHE A 67 2.38 -1.47 15.32
C PHE A 67 0.86 -1.53 15.13
N HIS A 68 0.20 -0.48 15.61
CA HIS A 68 -1.16 -0.13 15.22
C HIS A 68 -1.20 1.31 14.70
N LEU A 69 -1.87 1.53 13.59
CA LEU A 69 -2.09 2.84 12.98
C LEU A 69 -3.57 3.16 13.06
N PHE A 70 -3.90 4.36 13.53
CA PHE A 70 -5.26 4.87 13.54
C PHE A 70 -5.32 6.08 12.59
N PHE A 71 -5.94 5.88 11.44
CA PHE A 71 -6.21 6.93 10.48
C PHE A 71 -7.58 7.55 10.77
N PRO A 72 -7.67 8.89 10.87
CA PRO A 72 -8.96 9.54 11.01
C PRO A 72 -9.79 9.34 9.74
N MET A 73 -11.05 8.99 9.93
CA MET A 73 -12.02 8.88 8.86
C MET A 73 -13.08 9.98 8.95
N ARG A 74 -13.90 10.11 7.91
CA ARG A 74 -15.05 11.01 7.94
C ARG A 74 -16.10 10.49 8.92
N GLY A 75 -16.47 11.30 9.90
CA GLY A 75 -17.43 10.96 10.94
C GLY A 75 -16.85 11.19 12.35
N GLU A 76 -17.71 11.27 13.33
CA GLU A 76 -17.31 11.46 14.72
C GLU A 76 -16.70 10.15 15.25
N ASN A 77 -15.50 10.24 15.85
CA ASN A 77 -14.77 9.09 16.39
C ASN A 77 -14.55 7.93 15.41
N ALA A 78 -14.61 8.22 14.09
CA ALA A 78 -14.44 7.23 13.05
C ALA A 78 -12.95 7.05 12.71
N TRP A 79 -12.48 5.81 12.78
CA TRP A 79 -11.07 5.45 12.61
C TRP A 79 -10.91 4.23 11.71
N ARG A 80 -9.94 4.29 10.80
CA ARG A 80 -9.39 3.10 10.17
C ARG A 80 -8.20 2.62 10.97
N VAL A 81 -8.30 1.43 11.52
CA VAL A 81 -7.23 0.78 12.28
C VAL A 81 -6.52 -0.22 11.38
N ILE A 82 -5.21 -0.12 11.31
CA ILE A 82 -4.35 -1.07 10.60
C ILE A 82 -3.33 -1.63 11.58
N GLY A 83 -3.14 -2.94 11.60
CA GLY A 83 -2.18 -3.57 12.48
C GLY A 83 -1.66 -4.90 11.94
N ILE A 84 -0.64 -5.43 12.62
CA ILE A 84 -0.13 -6.77 12.36
C ILE A 84 -1.01 -7.76 13.09
N LEU A 85 -1.44 -8.81 12.39
CA LEU A 85 -2.24 -9.87 12.99
C LEU A 85 -1.39 -10.64 14.02
N PRO A 86 -1.88 -10.82 15.26
CA PRO A 86 -1.19 -11.61 16.27
C PRO A 86 -0.83 -13.00 15.76
N LYS A 87 0.34 -13.51 16.15
CA LYS A 87 0.83 -14.83 15.70
C LYS A 87 -0.18 -15.96 15.92
N ALA A 88 -0.84 -15.95 17.06
CA ALA A 88 -1.84 -16.96 17.42
C ALA A 88 -3.05 -17.00 16.47
N LEU A 89 -3.32 -15.91 15.74
CA LEU A 89 -4.45 -15.79 14.82
C LEU A 89 -4.07 -16.03 13.36
N ARG A 90 -2.78 -16.10 13.01
CA ARG A 90 -2.32 -16.16 11.60
C ARG A 90 -2.70 -17.43 10.86
N SER A 91 -3.00 -18.51 11.59
CA SER A 91 -3.41 -19.80 11.03
C SER A 91 -4.93 -19.94 10.89
N ARG A 92 -5.70 -18.97 11.32
CA ARG A 92 -7.16 -18.97 11.26
C ARG A 92 -7.64 -18.23 10.00
N ASP A 93 -8.65 -18.79 9.34
CA ASP A 93 -9.29 -18.15 8.18
C ASP A 93 -10.54 -17.34 8.58
N ASP A 94 -11.05 -17.54 9.80
CA ASP A 94 -12.28 -16.98 10.35
C ASP A 94 -12.05 -15.85 11.36
N VAL A 95 -10.93 -15.14 11.26
CA VAL A 95 -10.57 -14.08 12.20
C VAL A 95 -11.53 -12.91 12.07
N THR A 96 -12.06 -12.48 13.21
CA THR A 96 -12.97 -11.33 13.35
C THR A 96 -12.26 -10.12 13.96
N PHE A 97 -12.95 -8.98 13.99
CA PHE A 97 -12.44 -7.79 14.66
C PHE A 97 -12.30 -8.03 16.17
N GLU A 98 -13.24 -8.71 16.78
CA GLU A 98 -13.26 -9.05 18.21
C GLU A 98 -12.04 -9.86 18.64
N ASP A 99 -11.52 -10.72 17.75
CA ASP A 99 -10.31 -11.52 18.01
C ASP A 99 -9.06 -10.64 18.12
N VAL A 100 -8.99 -9.52 17.40
CA VAL A 100 -7.81 -8.62 17.41
C VAL A 100 -7.90 -7.50 18.44
N VAL A 101 -9.08 -7.17 18.94
CA VAL A 101 -9.28 -6.12 19.96
C VAL A 101 -8.40 -6.31 21.19
N PRO A 102 -8.28 -7.51 21.79
CA PRO A 102 -7.42 -7.70 22.97
C PRO A 102 -5.95 -7.32 22.73
N SER A 103 -5.42 -7.61 21.53
CA SER A 103 -4.07 -7.20 21.15
C SER A 103 -3.95 -5.67 21.04
N ILE A 104 -4.92 -5.01 20.42
CA ILE A 104 -4.92 -3.55 20.28
C ILE A 104 -4.94 -2.88 21.67
N LEU A 105 -5.80 -3.36 22.58
CA LEU A 105 -5.96 -2.80 23.91
C LEU A 105 -4.74 -3.08 24.81
N GLY A 106 -4.15 -4.25 24.71
CA GLY A 106 -2.95 -4.62 25.47
C GLY A 106 -1.73 -3.78 25.11
N GLU A 107 -1.66 -3.30 23.89
CA GLU A 107 -0.48 -2.65 23.32
C GLU A 107 -0.63 -1.14 23.15
N ALA A 108 -1.80 -0.66 22.74
CA ALA A 108 -2.10 0.77 22.62
C ALA A 108 -2.50 1.43 23.94
N GLY A 109 -2.63 0.63 25.01
CA GLY A 109 -3.12 1.05 26.31
C GLY A 109 -4.64 0.93 26.47
N ALA A 110 -5.08 0.53 27.65
CA ALA A 110 -6.47 0.20 27.98
C ALA A 110 -7.48 1.37 27.89
N ALA A 111 -7.04 2.55 27.43
CA ALA A 111 -7.89 3.74 27.32
C ALA A 111 -8.73 3.81 26.04
N ILE A 112 -8.55 2.89 25.10
CA ILE A 112 -9.31 2.86 23.84
C ILE A 112 -10.59 2.02 24.07
N ARG A 113 -11.73 2.56 23.65
CA ARG A 113 -13.03 1.87 23.68
C ARG A 113 -13.58 1.82 22.26
N PHE A 114 -13.74 0.62 21.72
CA PHE A 114 -14.41 0.39 20.46
C PHE A 114 -15.92 0.29 20.68
N ALA A 115 -16.69 1.12 19.98
CA ALA A 115 -18.16 1.08 20.03
C ALA A 115 -18.74 0.22 18.91
N GLN A 116 -18.14 0.26 17.72
CA GLN A 116 -18.63 -0.46 16.54
C GLN A 116 -17.50 -0.74 15.55
N CYS A 117 -17.55 -1.89 14.88
CA CYS A 117 -16.77 -2.20 13.68
C CYS A 117 -17.71 -2.27 12.49
N HIS A 118 -17.50 -1.43 11.49
CA HIS A 118 -18.31 -1.39 10.28
C HIS A 118 -17.77 -2.33 9.20
N TRP A 119 -16.46 -2.54 9.19
CA TRP A 119 -15.80 -3.37 8.22
C TRP A 119 -14.48 -3.89 8.78
N PHE A 120 -14.17 -5.14 8.47
CA PHE A 120 -12.94 -5.80 8.87
C PHE A 120 -12.42 -6.68 7.74
N SER A 121 -11.11 -6.71 7.55
CA SER A 121 -10.47 -7.61 6.59
C SER A 121 -9.06 -7.95 7.03
N VAL A 122 -8.68 -9.18 6.75
CA VAL A 122 -7.31 -9.69 6.90
C VAL A 122 -6.68 -9.81 5.52
N TYR A 123 -5.43 -9.39 5.37
CA TYR A 123 -4.74 -9.44 4.10
C TYR A 123 -3.23 -9.64 4.25
N ARG A 124 -2.63 -10.18 3.21
CA ARG A 124 -1.17 -10.31 3.09
C ARG A 124 -0.65 -9.25 2.12
N ILE A 125 0.36 -8.54 2.58
CA ILE A 125 1.06 -7.56 1.75
C ILE A 125 2.07 -8.30 0.87
N HIS A 126 2.17 -7.89 -0.37
CA HIS A 126 3.12 -8.40 -1.35
C HIS A 126 4.06 -7.29 -1.80
N HIS A 127 5.28 -7.64 -2.18
CA HIS A 127 6.17 -6.80 -2.95
C HIS A 127 6.47 -7.52 -4.28
N ARG A 128 5.97 -6.97 -5.38
CA ARG A 128 6.10 -7.56 -6.71
C ARG A 128 6.25 -6.47 -7.76
N SER A 129 7.03 -6.75 -8.80
CA SER A 129 7.09 -5.90 -10.00
C SER A 129 7.02 -6.77 -11.24
N ALA A 130 6.26 -6.33 -12.23
CA ALA A 130 6.24 -6.98 -13.53
C ALA A 130 7.62 -6.88 -14.19
N GLU A 131 8.00 -7.93 -14.91
CA GLU A 131 9.27 -7.98 -15.64
C GLU A 131 9.32 -6.98 -16.80
N ARG A 132 8.15 -6.59 -17.30
CA ARG A 132 7.95 -5.56 -18.32
C ARG A 132 6.66 -4.82 -18.06
N PHE A 133 6.62 -3.53 -18.41
CA PHE A 133 5.43 -2.70 -18.33
C PHE A 133 4.74 -2.54 -19.68
N ARG A 134 5.39 -3.02 -20.75
CA ARG A 134 4.87 -3.04 -22.10
C ARG A 134 5.08 -4.41 -22.78
N ALA A 135 4.08 -4.88 -23.52
CA ALA A 135 4.19 -6.00 -24.44
C ALA A 135 3.41 -5.64 -25.72
N GLY A 136 4.13 -5.25 -26.77
CA GLY A 136 3.51 -4.77 -28.00
C GLY A 136 2.58 -3.59 -27.77
N ARG A 137 1.28 -3.81 -27.98
CA ARG A 137 0.23 -2.79 -27.78
C ARG A 137 -0.45 -2.84 -26.41
N CYS A 138 0.04 -3.68 -25.50
CA CYS A 138 -0.47 -3.80 -24.13
C CYS A 138 0.48 -3.14 -23.15
N PHE A 139 -0.08 -2.36 -22.21
CA PHE A 139 0.63 -1.66 -21.13
C PHE A 139 0.08 -2.09 -19.80
N LEU A 140 0.93 -2.10 -18.76
CA LEU A 140 0.56 -2.38 -17.38
C LEU A 140 0.77 -1.13 -16.53
N LEU A 141 -0.20 -0.81 -15.66
CA LEU A 141 -0.21 0.38 -14.81
C LEU A 141 -0.64 0.04 -13.40
N GLY A 142 -0.09 0.75 -12.41
CA GLY A 142 -0.43 0.58 -11.01
C GLY A 142 -0.24 -0.87 -10.54
N ASP A 143 -1.16 -1.41 -9.75
CA ASP A 143 -1.05 -2.76 -9.17
C ASP A 143 -0.95 -3.89 -10.20
N ALA A 144 -1.34 -3.67 -11.45
CA ALA A 144 -1.09 -4.61 -12.54
C ALA A 144 0.40 -4.73 -12.89
N ALA A 145 1.15 -3.64 -12.72
CA ALA A 145 2.58 -3.54 -13.00
C ALA A 145 3.45 -3.72 -11.74
N HIS A 146 3.04 -3.19 -10.58
CA HIS A 146 3.83 -3.22 -9.36
C HIS A 146 2.97 -3.13 -8.10
N ILE A 147 3.32 -3.94 -7.11
CA ILE A 147 2.70 -3.93 -5.77
C ILE A 147 3.81 -3.74 -4.75
N HIS A 148 3.63 -2.85 -3.82
CA HIS A 148 4.58 -2.58 -2.76
C HIS A 148 3.90 -2.45 -1.40
N SER A 149 4.71 -2.41 -0.32
CA SER A 149 4.19 -2.22 1.02
C SER A 149 3.46 -0.87 1.15
N PRO A 150 2.49 -0.75 2.06
CA PRO A 150 1.76 0.50 2.30
C PRO A 150 2.62 1.57 3.00
N ALA A 151 3.90 1.29 3.27
CA ALA A 151 4.80 2.24 3.89
C ALA A 151 4.89 3.52 3.05
N GLY A 152 4.46 4.63 3.64
CA GLY A 152 4.40 5.93 2.96
C GLY A 152 3.14 6.21 2.14
N GLY A 153 2.21 5.25 1.97
CA GLY A 153 0.94 5.47 1.27
C GLY A 153 1.07 5.80 -0.23
N GLN A 154 2.12 5.32 -0.90
CA GLN A 154 2.49 5.75 -2.26
C GLN A 154 1.81 4.98 -3.41
N GLY A 155 1.15 3.84 -3.13
CA GLY A 155 0.64 2.95 -4.18
C GLY A 155 -0.29 3.63 -5.18
N MET A 156 -1.33 4.26 -4.68
CA MET A 156 -2.30 4.96 -5.52
C MET A 156 -1.65 6.10 -6.32
N ASN A 157 -0.81 6.91 -5.67
CA ASN A 157 -0.15 8.05 -6.31
C ASN A 157 0.80 7.59 -7.43
N THR A 158 1.52 6.49 -7.22
CA THR A 158 2.42 5.93 -8.24
C THR A 158 1.62 5.41 -9.44
N GLY A 159 0.52 4.71 -9.21
CA GLY A 159 -0.38 4.27 -10.27
C GLY A 159 -1.02 5.42 -11.06
N LEU A 160 -1.40 6.52 -10.39
CA LEU A 160 -1.87 7.74 -11.05
C LEU A 160 -0.79 8.39 -11.92
N GLN A 161 0.46 8.39 -11.44
CA GLN A 161 1.60 8.87 -12.23
C GLN A 161 1.89 7.99 -13.44
N ASP A 162 1.73 6.67 -13.32
CA ASP A 162 1.84 5.76 -14.47
C ASP A 162 0.79 6.11 -15.54
N ALA A 163 -0.46 6.29 -15.11
CA ALA A 163 -1.55 6.65 -16.00
C ALA A 163 -1.32 8.01 -16.68
N TYR A 164 -0.87 9.00 -15.91
CA TYR A 164 -0.53 10.32 -16.46
C TYR A 164 0.60 10.25 -17.47
N ASN A 165 1.68 9.50 -17.15
CA ASN A 165 2.85 9.34 -18.00
C ASN A 165 2.48 8.68 -19.34
N LEU A 166 1.64 7.65 -19.32
CA LEU A 166 1.25 6.94 -20.53
C LEU A 166 0.20 7.69 -21.36
N ALA A 167 -0.75 8.36 -20.71
CA ALA A 167 -1.91 8.94 -21.38
C ALA A 167 -1.55 9.98 -22.45
N TRP A 168 -0.66 10.91 -22.14
CA TRP A 168 -0.24 11.93 -23.11
C TRP A 168 0.58 11.32 -24.26
N LYS A 169 1.40 10.30 -23.98
CA LYS A 169 2.19 9.60 -24.98
C LYS A 169 1.28 8.88 -25.98
N LEU A 170 0.28 8.15 -25.46
CA LEU A 170 -0.74 7.51 -26.30
C LEU A 170 -1.50 8.54 -27.14
N ALA A 171 -1.89 9.67 -26.54
CA ALA A 171 -2.60 10.71 -27.28
C ALA A 171 -1.79 11.29 -28.43
N TRP A 172 -0.50 11.49 -28.26
CA TRP A 172 0.38 12.01 -29.31
C TRP A 172 0.60 10.99 -30.45
N VAL A 173 0.81 9.74 -30.08
CA VAL A 173 0.99 8.67 -31.08
C VAL A 173 -0.30 8.43 -31.87
N LEU A 174 -1.46 8.36 -31.20
CA LEU A 174 -2.75 8.17 -31.86
C LEU A 174 -3.16 9.34 -32.78
N LYS A 175 -2.70 10.55 -32.45
CA LYS A 175 -2.91 11.75 -33.31
C LYS A 175 -1.85 11.88 -34.42
N GLY A 176 -0.91 10.96 -34.53
CA GLY A 176 0.19 11.05 -35.48
C GLY A 176 1.20 12.17 -35.21
N GLN A 177 1.21 12.73 -33.99
CA GLN A 177 2.10 13.80 -33.57
C GLN A 177 3.46 13.27 -33.06
N ALA A 178 3.57 11.97 -32.80
CA ALA A 178 4.81 11.30 -32.42
C ALA A 178 4.84 9.87 -33.01
N GLY A 179 6.04 9.36 -33.19
CA GLY A 179 6.26 7.96 -33.57
C GLY A 179 5.97 6.98 -32.43
N GLU A 180 5.73 5.72 -32.77
CA GLU A 180 5.39 4.66 -31.79
C GLU A 180 6.51 4.42 -30.78
N SER A 181 7.77 4.76 -31.10
CA SER A 181 8.92 4.69 -30.19
C SER A 181 8.78 5.57 -28.94
N LEU A 182 7.92 6.62 -28.97
CA LEU A 182 7.59 7.39 -27.77
C LEU A 182 6.98 6.51 -26.67
N LEU A 183 6.24 5.47 -27.04
CA LEU A 183 5.61 4.56 -26.09
C LEU A 183 6.60 3.64 -25.36
N ASP A 184 7.79 3.41 -25.92
CA ASP A 184 8.86 2.64 -25.25
C ASP A 184 9.40 3.39 -24.03
N THR A 185 9.36 4.72 -24.07
CA THR A 185 9.80 5.54 -22.95
C THR A 185 8.94 5.37 -21.69
N TYR A 186 7.70 4.88 -21.81
CA TYR A 186 6.85 4.61 -20.66
C TYR A 186 7.51 3.60 -19.70
N GLU A 187 7.91 2.45 -20.22
CA GLU A 187 8.59 1.42 -19.41
C GLU A 187 9.93 1.93 -18.89
N GLN A 188 10.71 2.60 -19.72
CA GLN A 188 12.02 3.15 -19.36
C GLN A 188 11.95 4.17 -18.21
N GLU A 189 10.88 4.95 -18.16
CA GLU A 189 10.67 5.97 -17.13
C GLU A 189 9.99 5.41 -15.88
N ARG A 190 8.99 4.53 -16.02
CA ARG A 190 8.15 4.11 -14.89
C ARG A 190 8.66 2.89 -14.16
N MET A 191 9.26 1.94 -14.84
CA MET A 191 9.82 0.74 -14.19
C MET A 191 10.93 1.08 -13.18
N PRO A 192 11.91 1.95 -13.45
CA PRO A 192 12.91 2.33 -12.45
C PRO A 192 12.31 3.03 -11.22
N VAL A 193 11.23 3.82 -11.40
CA VAL A 193 10.51 4.45 -10.29
C VAL A 193 9.86 3.40 -9.41
N ALA A 194 9.12 2.45 -9.99
CA ALA A 194 8.49 1.35 -9.26
C ALA A 194 9.52 0.50 -8.51
N GLN A 195 10.64 0.15 -9.15
CA GLN A 195 11.71 -0.61 -8.53
C GLN A 195 12.42 0.14 -7.39
N ARG A 196 12.59 1.46 -7.52
CA ARG A 196 13.13 2.31 -6.45
C ARG A 196 12.16 2.34 -5.28
N LEU A 197 10.89 2.55 -5.56
CA LEU A 197 9.83 2.58 -4.54
C LEU A 197 9.79 1.26 -3.79
N LEU A 198 9.75 0.13 -4.49
CA LEU A 198 9.81 -1.22 -3.88
C LEU A 198 10.99 -1.34 -2.93
N ARG A 199 12.22 -1.06 -3.37
CA ARG A 199 13.42 -1.16 -2.53
C ARG A 199 13.40 -0.25 -1.31
N THR A 200 12.86 0.97 -1.46
CA THR A 200 12.83 1.95 -0.37
C THR A 200 11.75 1.61 0.65
N THR A 201 10.55 1.31 0.18
CA THR A 201 9.43 0.96 1.07
C THR A 201 9.66 -0.38 1.76
N ASP A 202 10.28 -1.35 1.09
CA ASP A 202 10.61 -2.64 1.67
C ASP A 202 11.59 -2.51 2.85
N ARG A 203 12.68 -1.76 2.69
CA ARG A 203 13.65 -1.53 3.78
C ARG A 203 13.00 -0.88 5.00
N VAL A 204 12.23 0.18 4.80
CA VAL A 204 11.54 0.86 5.90
C VAL A 204 10.52 -0.07 6.54
N PHE A 205 9.77 -0.78 5.73
CA PHE A 205 8.74 -1.68 6.21
C PHE A 205 9.34 -2.85 7.01
N GLN A 206 10.40 -3.47 6.53
CA GLN A 206 11.10 -4.53 7.24
C GLN A 206 11.63 -4.09 8.60
N LEU A 207 12.17 -2.88 8.73
CA LEU A 207 12.56 -2.34 10.04
C LEU A 207 11.38 -2.25 11.01
N VAL A 208 10.20 -1.89 10.49
CA VAL A 208 9.00 -1.74 11.33
C VAL A 208 8.38 -3.09 11.72
N VAL A 209 8.42 -4.10 10.83
CA VAL A 209 7.79 -5.41 11.06
C VAL A 209 8.76 -6.49 11.54
N SER A 210 10.08 -6.22 11.60
CA SER A 210 11.09 -7.17 12.09
C SER A 210 10.77 -7.67 13.48
N GLU A 211 10.95 -8.96 13.68
CA GLU A 211 10.73 -9.62 14.96
C GLU A 211 12.05 -9.82 15.73
N GLY A 212 11.96 -10.00 17.04
CA GLY A 212 13.08 -10.27 17.92
C GLY A 212 13.45 -9.14 18.88
N PRO A 213 14.26 -9.43 19.92
CA PRO A 213 14.50 -8.50 21.03
C PRO A 213 15.23 -7.22 20.60
N VAL A 214 16.14 -7.31 19.66
CA VAL A 214 16.88 -6.13 19.15
C VAL A 214 15.95 -5.24 18.33
N ALA A 215 15.16 -5.80 17.43
CA ALA A 215 14.19 -5.05 16.63
C ALA A 215 13.12 -4.39 17.53
N SER A 216 12.63 -5.12 18.52
CA SER A 216 11.70 -4.62 19.54
C SER A 216 12.28 -3.43 20.30
N PHE A 217 13.51 -3.55 20.80
CA PHE A 217 14.19 -2.45 21.50
C PHE A 217 14.36 -1.22 20.62
N ILE A 218 14.84 -1.41 19.38
CA ILE A 218 15.02 -0.30 18.43
C ILE A 218 13.67 0.36 18.16
N ARG A 219 12.62 -0.39 17.89
CA ARG A 219 11.28 0.12 17.58
C ARG A 219 10.68 0.92 18.75
N THR A 220 10.67 0.34 19.94
CA THR A 220 9.96 0.91 21.08
C THR A 220 10.75 1.99 21.81
N ARG A 221 12.07 1.94 21.80
CA ARG A 221 12.92 2.88 22.56
C ARG A 221 13.61 3.91 21.69
N VAL A 222 14.17 3.50 20.55
CA VAL A 222 14.96 4.38 19.71
C VAL A 222 14.08 5.07 18.68
N ALA A 223 13.39 4.29 17.83
CA ALA A 223 12.58 4.84 16.74
C ALA A 223 11.42 5.70 17.26
N ALA A 224 10.72 5.24 18.31
CA ALA A 224 9.63 6.01 18.92
C ALA A 224 10.09 7.37 19.44
N ARG A 225 11.25 7.43 20.14
CA ARG A 225 11.80 8.69 20.65
C ARG A 225 12.31 9.62 19.55
N LEU A 226 13.02 9.06 18.55
CA LEU A 226 13.50 9.83 17.41
C LEU A 226 12.34 10.40 16.59
N MET A 227 11.30 9.62 16.38
CA MET A 227 10.10 10.07 15.68
C MET A 227 9.38 11.16 16.48
N ALA A 228 9.19 10.98 17.78
CA ALA A 228 8.57 12.00 18.64
C ALA A 228 9.37 13.31 18.64
N LEU A 229 10.71 13.23 18.65
CA LEU A 229 11.59 14.41 18.58
C LEU A 229 11.52 15.06 17.19
N ALA A 230 11.57 14.29 16.12
CA ALA A 230 11.46 14.78 14.75
C ALA A 230 10.12 15.48 14.50
N MET A 231 9.04 14.93 15.06
CA MET A 231 7.69 15.50 14.91
C MET A 231 7.49 16.82 15.68
N ARG A 232 8.38 17.16 16.62
CA ARG A 232 8.39 18.48 17.29
C ARG A 232 8.94 19.57 16.39
N SER A 233 9.78 19.24 15.41
CA SER A 233 10.39 20.23 14.51
C SER A 233 9.56 20.38 13.24
N GLY A 234 9.06 21.60 12.98
CA GLY A 234 8.33 21.92 11.75
C GLY A 234 9.16 21.74 10.47
N ARG A 235 10.49 21.85 10.56
CA ARG A 235 11.41 21.60 9.43
C ARG A 235 11.50 20.10 9.13
N LEU A 236 11.67 19.27 10.17
CA LEU A 236 11.75 17.81 10.02
C LEU A 236 10.42 17.21 9.57
N ARG A 237 9.28 17.70 10.06
CA ARG A 237 7.95 17.31 9.55
C ARG A 237 7.81 17.60 8.06
N ARG A 238 8.21 18.79 7.61
CA ARG A 238 8.18 19.15 6.17
C ARG A 238 9.12 18.30 5.34
N LEU A 239 10.31 17.99 5.85
CA LEU A 239 11.25 17.09 5.18
C LEU A 239 10.68 15.69 5.05
N ALA A 240 10.17 15.11 6.15
CA ALA A 240 9.52 13.80 6.15
C ALA A 240 8.34 13.75 5.17
N PHE A 241 7.48 14.77 5.19
CA PHE A 241 6.36 14.87 4.26
C PHE A 241 6.83 14.92 2.79
N ARG A 242 7.84 15.73 2.48
CA ARG A 242 8.43 15.79 1.12
C ARG A 242 9.00 14.44 0.71
N THR A 243 9.74 13.76 1.59
CA THR A 243 10.32 12.44 1.29
C THR A 243 9.24 11.38 1.02
N ILE A 244 8.11 11.47 1.71
CA ILE A 244 6.98 10.54 1.54
C ILE A 244 6.12 10.91 0.33
N SER A 245 5.94 12.20 0.02
CA SER A 245 5.01 12.68 -1.02
C SER A 245 5.64 12.91 -2.40
N GLN A 246 6.98 12.91 -2.50
CA GLN A 246 7.71 13.22 -3.74
C GLN A 246 8.56 12.02 -4.20
N VAL A 247 7.92 10.90 -4.42
CA VAL A 247 8.56 9.77 -5.11
C VAL A 247 8.23 9.79 -6.60
#